data_fdadfc372a7536d1a529d68217a40724
#
_entry.id   fdadfc372a7536d1a529d68217a40724
#
_cell.length_a   1.000
_cell.length_b   1.000
_cell.length_c   1.000
_cell.angle_alpha   90.00
_cell.angle_beta   90.00
_cell.angle_gamma   90.00
#
_symmetry.space_group_name_H-M   'P 1'
#
loop_
_entity.id
_entity.type
_entity.pdbx_description
1 polymer ?
#
loop_
_entity_poly.entity_id
_entity_poly.type
_entity_poly.pdbx_seq_one_letter_code
_entity_poly.pdbx_strand_id
1 'polypeptide(L)'
;MKRIIACRFGNKFTQWHVDNLKYMIDFHSGISYDSFEVIENDIYGNWYNKFQMYDKFRDGENLFFDLDVIIWKELPDLFRKDFTLLNDLWWREEAHTPLNSTIVSWTGDVSHIWDKFKSNEQMYLEKYNKGSDEFYYREIDYKNYDKVCPSIKNYMYEIPPKEFSICTLGQMNHLLEPGWQGWWSDYIIPHYKD
;
A
#
# COMPACT_ATOMS: atom_id res chain seq x y z
N MET A 1 0.49 -20.16 -2.81
CA MET A 1 0.26 -19.12 -3.85
C MET A 1 0.66 -17.78 -3.23
N LYS A 2 1.57 -17.06 -3.90
CA LYS A 2 1.98 -15.69 -3.54
C LYS A 2 1.20 -14.69 -4.38
N ARG A 3 0.57 -13.72 -3.75
CA ARG A 3 -0.34 -12.79 -4.41
C ARG A 3 0.05 -11.34 -4.11
N ILE A 4 0.20 -10.54 -5.17
CA ILE A 4 0.26 -9.08 -5.06
C ILE A 4 -1.15 -8.52 -5.20
N ILE A 5 -1.50 -7.56 -4.36
CA ILE A 5 -2.83 -6.95 -4.34
C ILE A 5 -2.69 -5.44 -4.43
N ALA A 6 -3.54 -4.81 -5.21
CA ALA A 6 -3.74 -3.35 -5.25
C ALA A 6 -5.23 -3.02 -5.11
N CYS A 7 -5.54 -1.77 -4.80
CA CYS A 7 -6.93 -1.30 -4.74
C CYS A 7 -7.06 0.01 -5.51
N ARG A 8 -7.98 0.03 -6.48
CA ARG A 8 -8.34 1.22 -7.25
C ARG A 8 -9.76 1.65 -6.88
N PHE A 9 -9.91 2.88 -6.43
CA PHE A 9 -11.21 3.44 -6.06
C PHE A 9 -11.28 4.92 -6.42
N GLY A 10 -12.51 5.42 -6.59
CA GLY A 10 -12.78 6.80 -6.97
C GLY A 10 -12.13 7.19 -8.30
N ASN A 11 -11.83 8.48 -8.45
CA ASN A 11 -11.20 9.04 -9.63
C ASN A 11 -9.72 9.37 -9.46
N LYS A 12 -9.14 9.08 -8.26
CA LYS A 12 -7.74 9.40 -7.94
C LYS A 12 -6.76 8.57 -8.77
N PHE A 13 -7.08 7.29 -8.97
CA PHE A 13 -6.19 6.35 -9.65
C PHE A 13 -6.83 5.81 -10.93
N THR A 14 -6.07 5.83 -12.01
CA THR A 14 -6.44 5.29 -13.33
C THR A 14 -5.84 3.91 -13.56
N GLN A 15 -6.14 3.29 -14.71
CA GLN A 15 -5.48 2.04 -15.11
C GLN A 15 -3.97 2.20 -15.22
N TRP A 16 -3.48 3.36 -15.63
CA TRP A 16 -2.05 3.64 -15.69
C TRP A 16 -1.35 3.42 -14.34
N HIS A 17 -1.96 3.82 -13.22
CA HIS A 17 -1.37 3.61 -11.89
C HIS A 17 -1.25 2.12 -11.52
N VAL A 18 -2.24 1.31 -11.93
CA VAL A 18 -2.23 -0.14 -11.74
C VAL A 18 -1.11 -0.77 -12.57
N ASP A 19 -1.04 -0.41 -13.85
CA ASP A 19 -0.02 -0.90 -14.79
C ASP A 19 1.37 -0.46 -14.35
N ASN A 20 1.51 0.77 -13.85
CA ASN A 20 2.76 1.32 -13.33
C ASN A 20 3.24 0.59 -12.07
N LEU A 21 2.35 0.31 -11.11
CA LEU A 21 2.71 -0.49 -9.94
C LEU A 21 3.19 -1.89 -10.37
N LYS A 22 2.43 -2.54 -11.26
CA LYS A 22 2.80 -3.85 -11.76
C LYS A 22 4.15 -3.82 -12.47
N TYR A 23 4.39 -2.82 -13.32
CA TYR A 23 5.68 -2.62 -14.00
C TYR A 23 6.84 -2.48 -13.00
N MET A 24 6.70 -1.62 -11.99
CA MET A 24 7.75 -1.43 -10.99
C MET A 24 8.04 -2.72 -10.21
N ILE A 25 7.01 -3.49 -9.89
CA ILE A 25 7.18 -4.78 -9.20
C ILE A 25 7.92 -5.78 -10.10
N ASP A 26 7.49 -5.92 -11.36
CA ASP A 26 8.05 -6.90 -12.30
C ASP A 26 9.52 -6.60 -12.67
N PHE A 27 9.87 -5.32 -12.80
CA PHE A 27 11.19 -4.93 -13.34
C PHE A 27 12.19 -4.40 -12.30
N HIS A 28 11.74 -3.95 -11.15
CA HIS A 28 12.63 -3.29 -10.18
C HIS A 28 12.64 -3.95 -8.81
N SER A 29 11.54 -4.60 -8.39
CA SER A 29 11.42 -5.07 -7.01
C SER A 29 12.16 -6.36 -6.69
N GLY A 30 12.39 -7.22 -7.68
CA GLY A 30 12.89 -8.58 -7.46
C GLY A 30 11.88 -9.54 -6.80
N ILE A 31 10.66 -9.09 -6.53
CA ILE A 31 9.63 -9.91 -5.88
C ILE A 31 9.06 -10.93 -6.86
N SER A 32 9.09 -12.20 -6.48
CA SER A 32 8.42 -13.28 -7.21
C SER A 32 7.03 -13.52 -6.66
N TYR A 33 6.01 -13.61 -7.54
CA TYR A 33 4.62 -13.82 -7.17
C TYR A 33 3.88 -14.66 -8.24
N ASP A 34 2.73 -15.25 -7.86
CA ASP A 34 1.93 -16.11 -8.75
C ASP A 34 0.78 -15.32 -9.42
N SER A 35 0.22 -14.31 -8.74
CA SER A 35 -0.87 -13.49 -9.29
C SER A 35 -0.80 -12.04 -8.84
N PHE A 36 -1.30 -11.13 -9.70
CA PHE A 36 -1.50 -9.71 -9.41
C PHE A 36 -3.00 -9.42 -9.47
N GLU A 37 -3.56 -9.00 -8.34
CA GLU A 37 -4.99 -8.82 -8.14
C GLU A 37 -5.33 -7.35 -7.88
N VAL A 38 -6.43 -6.88 -8.47
CA VAL A 38 -6.91 -5.52 -8.25
C VAL A 38 -8.31 -5.55 -7.67
N ILE A 39 -8.52 -4.81 -6.59
CA ILE A 39 -9.85 -4.54 -6.05
C ILE A 39 -10.35 -3.26 -6.72
N GLU A 40 -11.43 -3.40 -7.50
CA GLU A 40 -12.04 -2.30 -8.28
C GLU A 40 -13.47 -1.99 -7.84
N ASN A 41 -14.04 -2.80 -6.94
CA ASN A 41 -15.38 -2.57 -6.44
C ASN A 41 -15.36 -1.41 -5.43
N ASP A 42 -15.82 -0.24 -5.89
CA ASP A 42 -15.81 0.98 -5.07
C ASP A 42 -17.08 1.08 -4.23
N ILE A 43 -17.03 0.52 -3.02
CA ILE A 43 -18.14 0.53 -2.06
C ILE A 43 -18.14 1.81 -1.22
N TYR A 44 -16.95 2.32 -0.87
CA TYR A 44 -16.79 3.39 0.13
C TYR A 44 -16.34 4.73 -0.47
N GLY A 45 -15.89 4.78 -1.72
CA GLY A 45 -15.33 5.98 -2.35
C GLY A 45 -14.02 6.48 -1.72
N ASN A 46 -13.37 5.68 -0.89
CA ASN A 46 -12.19 6.06 -0.13
C ASN A 46 -11.29 4.85 0.19
N TRP A 47 -10.26 5.10 1.00
CA TRP A 47 -9.24 4.09 1.41
C TRP A 47 -9.80 2.86 2.13
N TYR A 48 -11.04 2.87 2.66
CA TYR A 48 -11.67 1.68 3.24
C TYR A 48 -12.03 0.61 2.20
N ASN A 49 -12.03 0.95 0.91
CA ASN A 49 -12.23 -0.04 -0.16
C ASN A 49 -11.23 -1.19 -0.12
N LYS A 50 -9.99 -0.94 0.32
CA LYS A 50 -8.97 -1.99 0.45
C LYS A 50 -9.32 -3.08 1.46
N PHE A 51 -10.22 -2.82 2.42
CA PHE A 51 -10.63 -3.83 3.41
C PHE A 51 -11.30 -5.06 2.79
N GLN A 52 -11.88 -4.93 1.58
CA GLN A 52 -12.43 -6.06 0.83
C GLN A 52 -11.40 -7.16 0.56
N MET A 53 -10.09 -6.82 0.56
CA MET A 53 -9.03 -7.82 0.35
C MET A 53 -9.00 -8.89 1.44
N TYR A 54 -9.39 -8.58 2.67
CA TYR A 54 -9.40 -9.51 3.80
C TYR A 54 -10.54 -10.52 3.71
N ASP A 55 -11.64 -10.16 3.08
CA ASP A 55 -12.74 -11.08 2.77
C ASP A 55 -12.44 -11.93 1.53
N LYS A 56 -11.90 -11.28 0.49
CA LYS A 56 -11.66 -11.91 -0.80
C LYS A 56 -10.49 -12.90 -0.79
N PHE A 57 -9.40 -12.62 -0.06
CA PHE A 57 -8.15 -13.38 -0.11
C PHE A 57 -7.83 -14.02 1.25
N ARG A 58 -8.53 -15.15 1.53
CA ARG A 58 -8.44 -15.88 2.80
C ARG A 58 -7.37 -16.96 2.82
N ASP A 59 -6.58 -17.11 1.75
CA ASP A 59 -5.55 -18.13 1.60
C ASP A 59 -4.26 -17.56 1.03
N GLY A 60 -3.20 -18.39 1.05
CA GLY A 60 -1.91 -18.04 0.44
C GLY A 60 -1.14 -16.96 1.17
N GLU A 61 -0.09 -16.48 0.54
CA GLU A 61 0.74 -15.37 0.99
C GLU A 61 0.33 -14.12 0.22
N ASN A 62 -0.10 -13.08 0.93
CA ASN A 62 -0.69 -11.88 0.37
C ASN A 62 0.19 -10.67 0.69
N LEU A 63 0.41 -9.81 -0.31
CA LEU A 63 1.16 -8.57 -0.20
C LEU A 63 0.43 -7.46 -0.95
N PHE A 64 -0.05 -6.49 -0.21
CA PHE A 64 -0.76 -5.33 -0.74
C PHE A 64 0.18 -4.13 -0.88
N PHE A 65 -0.02 -3.37 -1.96
CA PHE A 65 0.55 -2.04 -2.16
C PHE A 65 -0.54 -1.04 -2.52
N ASP A 66 -0.48 0.15 -1.94
CA ASP A 66 -1.21 1.31 -2.48
C ASP A 66 -0.65 1.69 -3.86
N LEU A 67 -1.44 2.35 -4.70
CA LEU A 67 -1.06 2.72 -6.07
C LEU A 67 -0.15 3.96 -6.15
N ASP A 68 0.06 4.65 -5.05
CA ASP A 68 0.90 5.84 -4.95
C ASP A 68 2.27 5.55 -4.33
N VAL A 69 2.93 4.54 -4.86
CA VAL A 69 4.30 4.16 -4.50
C VAL A 69 5.24 4.31 -5.68
N ILE A 70 6.53 4.48 -5.40
CA ILE A 70 7.61 4.36 -6.38
C ILE A 70 8.60 3.31 -5.87
N ILE A 71 8.92 2.31 -6.71
CA ILE A 71 9.87 1.24 -6.42
C ILE A 71 11.01 1.35 -7.46
N TRP A 72 12.26 1.50 -7.00
CA TRP A 72 13.41 1.69 -7.89
C TRP A 72 14.59 0.78 -7.62
N LYS A 73 14.49 -0.10 -6.64
CA LYS A 73 15.49 -1.11 -6.34
C LYS A 73 14.84 -2.40 -5.87
N GLU A 74 15.63 -3.45 -5.92
CA GLU A 74 15.28 -4.73 -5.33
C GLU A 74 14.84 -4.56 -3.87
N LEU A 75 13.69 -5.13 -3.56
CA LEU A 75 13.10 -5.15 -2.23
C LEU A 75 13.48 -6.46 -1.51
N PRO A 76 13.64 -6.46 -0.20
CA PRO A 76 13.69 -7.70 0.55
C PRO A 76 12.37 -8.47 0.36
N ASP A 77 12.36 -9.75 0.68
CA ASP A 77 11.09 -10.50 0.70
C ASP A 77 10.14 -9.83 1.68
N LEU A 78 9.02 -9.32 1.17
CA LEU A 78 7.99 -8.61 1.92
C LEU A 78 6.82 -9.49 2.35
N PHE A 79 6.72 -10.72 1.85
CA PHE A 79 5.70 -11.64 2.31
C PHE A 79 5.95 -12.03 3.77
N ARG A 80 4.91 -11.93 4.59
CA ARG A 80 4.97 -12.19 6.04
C ARG A 80 3.88 -13.16 6.47
N LYS A 81 4.21 -13.96 7.47
CA LYS A 81 3.25 -14.88 8.08
C LYS A 81 2.18 -14.11 8.86
N ASP A 82 2.64 -13.19 9.71
CA ASP A 82 1.76 -12.38 10.55
C ASP A 82 1.24 -11.17 9.77
N PHE A 83 0.10 -10.61 10.17
CA PHE A 83 -0.41 -9.35 9.66
C PHE A 83 0.58 -8.22 9.96
N THR A 84 1.20 -7.67 8.90
CA THR A 84 2.34 -6.76 9.02
C THR A 84 2.12 -5.48 8.22
N LEU A 85 2.39 -4.34 8.84
CA LEU A 85 2.21 -2.98 8.31
C LEU A 85 3.51 -2.15 8.46
N LEU A 86 3.58 -1.02 7.77
CA LEU A 86 4.66 -0.05 7.97
C LEU A 86 4.50 0.73 9.28
N ASN A 87 5.62 1.15 9.86
CA ASN A 87 5.65 2.17 10.90
C ASN A 87 5.90 3.53 10.25
N ASP A 88 5.11 4.53 10.63
CA ASP A 88 5.13 5.88 10.07
C ASP A 88 5.92 6.89 10.94
N LEU A 89 6.35 6.51 12.14
CA LEU A 89 6.97 7.43 13.10
C LEU A 89 8.46 7.74 12.85
N TRP A 90 9.11 7.05 11.92
CA TRP A 90 10.55 7.19 11.73
C TRP A 90 10.97 8.58 11.19
N TRP A 91 10.05 9.36 10.64
CA TRP A 91 10.30 10.68 10.04
C TRP A 91 9.37 11.79 10.55
N ARG A 92 8.32 11.46 11.30
CA ARG A 92 7.41 12.45 11.91
C ARG A 92 6.96 12.00 13.29
N GLU A 93 7.03 12.89 14.26
CA GLU A 93 6.64 12.61 15.64
C GLU A 93 5.13 12.76 15.88
N GLU A 94 4.43 13.60 15.08
CA GLU A 94 3.04 13.96 15.27
C GLU A 94 2.11 13.34 14.23
N ALA A 95 2.05 12.01 14.18
CA ALA A 95 1.04 11.32 13.40
C ALA A 95 -0.18 10.99 14.29
N HIS A 96 -1.38 10.96 13.68
CA HIS A 96 -2.57 10.47 14.39
C HIS A 96 -2.48 8.96 14.69
N THR A 97 -1.59 8.26 14.03
CA THR A 97 -1.25 6.85 14.23
C THR A 97 0.22 6.61 13.89
N PRO A 98 0.90 5.66 14.57
CA PRO A 98 2.26 5.23 14.19
C PRO A 98 2.29 4.29 12.99
N LEU A 99 1.16 3.95 12.39
CA LEU A 99 1.05 3.00 11.28
C LEU A 99 0.82 3.69 9.94
N ASN A 100 1.23 2.99 8.90
CA ASN A 100 0.88 3.27 7.52
C ASN A 100 0.56 1.96 6.78
N SER A 101 -0.57 1.90 6.12
CA SER A 101 -1.07 0.72 5.41
C SER A 101 -0.82 0.74 3.90
N THR A 102 0.15 1.51 3.44
CA THR A 102 0.57 1.51 2.03
C THR A 102 1.15 0.17 1.61
N ILE A 103 1.84 -0.53 2.54
CA ILE A 103 2.31 -1.89 2.34
C ILE A 103 1.77 -2.75 3.48
N VAL A 104 1.04 -3.79 3.12
CA VAL A 104 0.45 -4.73 4.08
C VAL A 104 0.71 -6.16 3.62
N SER A 105 1.11 -7.04 4.53
CA SER A 105 1.26 -8.46 4.21
C SER A 105 0.67 -9.36 5.28
N TRP A 106 0.21 -10.53 4.84
CA TRP A 106 -0.28 -11.60 5.70
C TRP A 106 -0.24 -12.95 4.99
N THR A 107 -0.32 -14.03 5.74
CA THR A 107 -0.48 -15.39 5.18
C THR A 107 -1.71 -16.04 5.78
N GLY A 108 -2.52 -16.67 4.92
CA GLY A 108 -3.75 -17.37 5.33
C GLY A 108 -4.93 -16.43 5.58
N ASP A 109 -5.82 -16.85 6.47
CA ASP A 109 -7.10 -16.17 6.74
C ASP A 109 -6.95 -15.08 7.80
N VAL A 110 -7.22 -13.84 7.39
CA VAL A 110 -7.34 -12.67 8.27
C VAL A 110 -8.71 -11.98 8.12
N SER A 111 -9.74 -12.73 7.67
CA SER A 111 -11.09 -12.19 7.47
C SER A 111 -11.71 -11.60 8.73
N HIS A 112 -11.21 -11.96 9.92
CA HIS A 112 -11.60 -11.32 11.19
C HIS A 112 -11.42 -9.78 11.18
N ILE A 113 -10.52 -9.25 10.35
CA ILE A 113 -10.34 -7.79 10.17
C ILE A 113 -11.57 -7.21 9.46
N TRP A 114 -12.01 -7.86 8.37
CA TRP A 114 -13.21 -7.49 7.65
C TRP A 114 -14.46 -7.65 8.52
N ASP A 115 -14.61 -8.78 9.18
CA ASP A 115 -15.74 -9.08 10.04
C ASP A 115 -15.86 -8.08 11.19
N LYS A 116 -14.74 -7.73 11.81
CA LYS A 116 -14.70 -6.69 12.84
C LYS A 116 -15.14 -5.34 12.29
N PHE A 117 -14.60 -4.91 11.15
CA PHE A 117 -14.99 -3.66 10.50
C PHE A 117 -16.51 -3.68 10.18
N LYS A 118 -17.01 -4.74 9.57
CA LYS A 118 -18.42 -4.86 9.19
C LYS A 118 -19.37 -4.95 10.38
N SER A 119 -18.92 -5.44 11.54
CA SER A 119 -19.76 -5.55 12.74
C SER A 119 -20.31 -4.22 13.22
N ASN A 120 -19.62 -3.10 12.93
CA ASN A 120 -20.08 -1.75 13.25
C ASN A 120 -19.50 -0.71 12.28
N GLU A 121 -19.69 -0.97 10.99
CA GLU A 121 -19.10 -0.24 9.87
C GLU A 121 -19.27 1.28 9.98
N GLN A 122 -20.49 1.74 10.19
CA GLN A 122 -20.78 3.17 10.27
C GLN A 122 -20.00 3.84 11.41
N MET A 123 -19.97 3.21 12.58
CA MET A 123 -19.23 3.73 13.74
C MET A 123 -17.72 3.82 13.44
N TYR A 124 -17.14 2.83 12.76
CA TYR A 124 -15.72 2.85 12.43
C TYR A 124 -15.38 3.89 11.37
N LEU A 125 -16.22 4.09 10.35
CA LEU A 125 -16.07 5.13 9.35
C LEU A 125 -16.09 6.54 9.97
N GLU A 126 -16.97 6.77 10.94
CA GLU A 126 -17.06 8.05 11.67
C GLU A 126 -15.90 8.25 12.63
N LYS A 127 -15.58 7.22 13.43
CA LYS A 127 -14.55 7.26 14.47
C LYS A 127 -13.13 7.44 13.90
N TYR A 128 -12.84 6.75 12.79
CA TYR A 128 -11.53 6.75 12.16
C TYR A 128 -11.55 7.45 10.79
N ASN A 129 -12.12 8.64 10.75
CA ASN A 129 -12.35 9.42 9.54
C ASN A 129 -11.06 10.04 8.92
N LYS A 130 -9.91 9.90 9.58
CA LYS A 130 -8.61 10.37 9.08
C LYS A 130 -7.84 9.31 8.26
N GLY A 131 -8.31 8.07 8.27
CA GLY A 131 -7.68 6.99 7.53
C GLY A 131 -7.87 5.61 8.17
N SER A 132 -7.77 4.58 7.34
CA SER A 132 -7.82 3.18 7.79
C SER A 132 -6.67 2.80 8.73
N ASP A 133 -5.57 3.56 8.71
CA ASP A 133 -4.39 3.28 9.53
C ASP A 133 -4.69 3.35 11.02
N GLU A 134 -5.56 4.30 11.42
CA GLU A 134 -5.98 4.39 12.83
C GLU A 134 -6.85 3.22 13.26
N PHE A 135 -7.70 2.70 12.36
CA PHE A 135 -8.45 1.48 12.63
C PHE A 135 -7.50 0.30 12.91
N TYR A 136 -6.51 0.06 12.04
CA TYR A 136 -5.53 -1.01 12.28
C TYR A 136 -4.82 -0.83 13.61
N TYR A 137 -4.34 0.39 13.89
CA TYR A 137 -3.61 0.69 15.11
C TYR A 137 -4.42 0.42 16.39
N ARG A 138 -5.70 0.74 16.37
CA ARG A 138 -6.58 0.66 17.55
C ARG A 138 -7.28 -0.66 17.72
N GLU A 139 -7.53 -1.36 16.63
CA GLU A 139 -8.49 -2.44 16.60
C GLU A 139 -7.90 -3.81 16.22
N ILE A 140 -6.69 -3.85 15.65
CA ILE A 140 -6.10 -5.06 15.07
C ILE A 140 -4.73 -5.34 15.67
N ASP A 141 -4.43 -6.61 15.92
CA ASP A 141 -3.06 -7.05 16.26
C ASP A 141 -2.20 -7.07 15.00
N TYR A 142 -1.00 -6.50 15.06
CA TYR A 142 -0.11 -6.35 13.91
C TYR A 142 1.37 -6.48 14.27
N LYS A 143 2.19 -6.66 13.24
CA LYS A 143 3.65 -6.53 13.28
C LYS A 143 4.11 -5.36 12.41
N ASN A 144 5.34 -4.89 12.59
CA ASN A 144 5.91 -3.77 11.84
C ASN A 144 7.05 -4.22 10.92
N TYR A 145 7.04 -3.72 9.68
CA TYR A 145 8.10 -3.95 8.69
C TYR A 145 9.43 -3.30 9.05
N ASP A 146 9.43 -2.14 9.66
CA ASP A 146 10.64 -1.33 9.93
C ASP A 146 11.71 -2.05 10.73
N LYS A 147 11.34 -3.06 11.50
CA LYS A 147 12.30 -3.92 12.21
C LYS A 147 13.00 -4.95 11.32
N VAL A 148 12.39 -5.29 10.17
CA VAL A 148 12.87 -6.35 9.27
C VAL A 148 13.25 -5.85 7.88
N CYS A 149 12.79 -4.68 7.49
CA CYS A 149 12.98 -4.07 6.17
C CYS A 149 13.33 -2.57 6.29
N PRO A 150 14.51 -2.20 6.79
CA PRO A 150 14.89 -0.80 7.02
C PRO A 150 15.04 0.04 5.73
N SER A 151 15.12 -0.60 4.57
CA SER A 151 15.16 0.09 3.27
C SER A 151 13.80 0.61 2.79
N ILE A 152 12.72 0.25 3.49
CA ILE A 152 11.38 0.72 3.18
C ILE A 152 11.09 1.96 4.01
N LYS A 153 10.81 3.07 3.33
CA LYS A 153 10.50 4.33 3.97
C LYS A 153 9.20 4.91 3.42
N ASN A 154 8.49 5.62 4.27
CA ASN A 154 7.30 6.35 3.92
C ASN A 154 7.63 7.85 3.90
N TYR A 155 7.55 8.48 2.74
CA TYR A 155 7.73 9.91 2.57
C TYR A 155 6.46 10.54 2.03
N MET A 156 5.97 11.57 2.69
CA MET A 156 4.76 12.27 2.27
C MET A 156 5.03 13.64 1.62
N TYR A 157 6.22 14.18 1.77
CA TYR A 157 6.53 15.56 1.40
C TYR A 157 7.77 15.71 0.52
N GLU A 158 8.58 14.65 0.39
CA GLU A 158 9.79 14.64 -0.45
C GLU A 158 10.12 13.23 -0.96
N ILE A 159 10.78 13.15 -2.10
CA ILE A 159 11.32 11.89 -2.60
C ILE A 159 12.59 11.56 -1.79
N PRO A 160 12.68 10.36 -1.20
CA PRO A 160 13.82 9.99 -0.40
C PRO A 160 15.08 9.82 -1.23
N PRO A 161 16.26 9.85 -0.58
CA PRO A 161 17.52 9.52 -1.20
C PRO A 161 17.51 8.14 -1.89
N LYS A 162 18.32 8.00 -2.96
CA LYS A 162 18.37 6.79 -3.79
C LYS A 162 18.85 5.51 -3.08
N GLU A 163 19.41 5.60 -1.89
CA GLU A 163 19.80 4.44 -1.07
C GLU A 163 18.61 3.60 -0.60
N PHE A 164 17.43 4.19 -0.45
CA PHE A 164 16.20 3.46 -0.18
C PHE A 164 15.73 2.70 -1.43
N SER A 165 14.75 1.84 -1.29
CA SER A 165 14.27 0.98 -2.38
C SER A 165 12.86 1.33 -2.85
N ILE A 166 12.06 1.90 -1.96
CA ILE A 166 10.66 2.26 -2.21
C ILE A 166 10.29 3.49 -1.39
N CYS A 167 9.39 4.31 -1.91
CA CYS A 167 8.68 5.29 -1.10
C CYS A 167 7.18 5.30 -1.39
N THR A 168 6.42 5.78 -0.42
CA THR A 168 5.00 6.11 -0.58
C THR A 168 4.88 7.61 -0.81
N LEU A 169 4.04 8.01 -1.77
CA LEU A 169 3.97 9.42 -2.17
C LEU A 169 3.02 10.24 -1.29
N GLY A 170 1.97 9.63 -0.75
CA GLY A 170 1.02 10.33 0.11
C GLY A 170 0.49 11.62 -0.52
N GLN A 171 0.94 12.77 -0.03
CA GLN A 171 0.56 14.10 -0.54
C GLN A 171 1.22 14.46 -1.90
N MET A 172 2.24 13.70 -2.31
CA MET A 172 3.00 13.97 -3.54
C MET A 172 2.54 13.14 -4.74
N ASN A 173 1.31 12.67 -4.78
CA ASN A 173 0.77 11.88 -5.89
C ASN A 173 0.92 12.54 -7.26
N HIS A 174 0.93 13.88 -7.30
CA HIS A 174 1.16 14.65 -8.51
C HIS A 174 2.50 14.31 -9.20
N LEU A 175 3.46 13.75 -8.49
CA LEU A 175 4.74 13.30 -9.07
C LEU A 175 4.60 12.12 -10.03
N LEU A 176 3.46 11.42 -10.00
CA LEU A 176 3.09 10.38 -10.96
C LEU A 176 2.26 10.92 -12.14
N GLU A 177 1.91 12.21 -12.15
CA GLU A 177 1.14 12.81 -13.21
C GLU A 177 2.02 13.19 -14.43
N PRO A 178 1.42 13.27 -15.65
CA PRO A 178 2.14 13.73 -16.84
C PRO A 178 2.76 15.11 -16.63
N GLY A 179 4.01 15.26 -17.04
CA GLY A 179 4.73 16.54 -16.95
C GLY A 179 5.64 16.70 -15.73
N TRP A 180 5.51 15.87 -14.71
CA TRP A 180 6.45 15.80 -13.62
C TRP A 180 7.63 14.90 -13.98
N GLN A 181 8.84 15.38 -13.73
CA GLN A 181 10.08 14.67 -14.04
C GLN A 181 11.07 14.79 -12.88
N GLY A 182 11.77 13.70 -12.65
CA GLY A 182 12.84 13.62 -11.67
C GLY A 182 13.61 12.32 -11.87
N TRP A 183 14.56 12.01 -11.00
CA TRP A 183 15.34 10.78 -11.11
C TRP A 183 14.45 9.51 -11.02
N TRP A 184 13.26 9.58 -10.41
CA TRP A 184 12.30 8.48 -10.33
C TRP A 184 11.59 8.18 -11.66
N SER A 185 11.60 9.12 -12.61
CA SER A 185 10.92 8.95 -13.90
C SER A 185 11.49 7.80 -14.73
N ASP A 186 12.73 7.39 -14.47
CA ASP A 186 13.37 6.26 -15.12
C ASP A 186 12.78 4.89 -14.65
N TYR A 187 12.00 4.89 -13.58
CA TYR A 187 11.46 3.68 -12.95
C TYR A 187 9.95 3.52 -13.10
N ILE A 188 9.28 4.48 -13.70
CA ILE A 188 7.83 4.47 -13.95
C ILE A 188 7.55 4.31 -15.45
N ILE A 189 6.35 3.84 -15.79
CA ILE A 189 5.92 3.76 -17.18
C ILE A 189 5.82 5.19 -17.74
N PRO A 190 6.43 5.48 -18.91
CA PRO A 190 6.27 6.79 -19.54
C PRO A 190 4.81 7.10 -19.81
N HIS A 191 4.39 8.32 -19.52
CA HIS A 191 3.12 8.81 -19.99
C HIS A 191 3.25 9.11 -21.48
N TYR A 192 2.58 8.32 -22.32
CA TYR A 192 2.45 8.70 -23.72
C TYR A 192 1.47 9.88 -23.81
N LYS A 193 1.90 10.94 -24.47
CA LYS A 193 0.98 12.00 -24.88
C LYS A 193 0.14 11.43 -26.02
N ASP A 194 -1.15 11.23 -25.77
CA ASP A 194 -2.12 10.98 -26.83
C ASP A 194 -2.24 12.21 -27.75
#